data_036e69228944e3861181d7944888b4d6
#
_entry.id   036e69228944e3861181d7944888b4d6
#
_cell.length_a   1.000
_cell.length_b   1.000
_cell.length_c   1.000
_cell.angle_alpha   90.00
_cell.angle_beta   90.00
_cell.angle_gamma   90.00
#
_symmetry.space_group_name_H-M   'P 1'
#
loop_
_entity.id
_entity.type
_entity.pdbx_description
1 polymer ?
#
loop_
_entity_poly.entity_id
_entity_poly.type
_entity_poly.pdbx_seq_one_letter_code
_entity_poly.pdbx_strand_id
1 'polypeptide(L)'
;SFYGPLSWNKLFDARLFKEKGIHYDETMLFGDDASVLHRVFEGERCNCLTDVLYHYRTRAGQITTAGFPPRKTDDLRMYWEWLQYFSARPGREEYYEWAVVRYWRIFYQFWCQSDAAGNLPELKPKFMAHKKHLDAILPDILSSRHLPLGEKLRAAAFCASPTLTYGAAAAWGRLHKRKGK
;
A
#
# COMPACT_ATOMS: atom_id res chain seq x y z
N SER A 1 6.83 12.31 6.08
CA SER A 1 7.39 11.52 7.18
C SER A 1 8.82 11.09 6.83
N PHE A 2 9.79 11.48 7.64
CA PHE A 2 11.20 11.10 7.51
C PHE A 2 11.45 9.58 7.64
N TYR A 3 10.47 8.87 8.16
CA TYR A 3 10.57 7.44 8.45
C TYR A 3 10.03 6.55 7.35
N GLY A 4 9.79 6.99 6.16
CA GLY A 4 9.24 6.18 5.06
C GLY A 4 9.44 4.66 5.18
N PRO A 5 8.74 3.84 4.43
CA PRO A 5 8.68 2.38 4.64
C PRO A 5 9.96 1.63 4.21
N LEU A 6 11.08 2.31 4.04
CA LEU A 6 12.32 1.74 3.51
C LEU A 6 13.27 1.37 4.65
N SER A 7 13.84 0.19 4.63
CA SER A 7 14.80 -0.28 5.64
C SER A 7 16.23 0.25 5.40
N TRP A 8 16.61 0.43 4.13
CA TRP A 8 17.98 0.80 3.75
C TRP A 8 18.44 2.21 4.18
N ASN A 9 17.52 3.10 4.55
CA ASN A 9 17.83 4.44 5.06
C ASN A 9 17.77 4.51 6.60
N LYS A 10 17.90 3.39 7.27
CA LYS A 10 17.76 3.29 8.73
C LYS A 10 18.88 2.47 9.34
N LEU A 11 19.27 2.85 10.55
CA LEU A 11 20.12 2.06 11.42
C LEU A 11 19.27 1.58 12.59
N PHE A 12 19.28 0.27 12.83
CA PHE A 12 18.49 -0.36 13.89
C PHE A 12 19.40 -0.92 14.97
N ASP A 13 18.98 -0.81 16.22
CA ASP A 13 19.54 -1.65 17.27
C ASP A 13 19.06 -3.11 17.03
N ALA A 14 20.00 -4.03 16.87
CA ALA A 14 19.68 -5.43 16.61
C ALA A 14 18.86 -6.09 17.73
N ARG A 15 18.90 -5.54 18.95
CA ARG A 15 18.09 -6.03 20.08
C ARG A 15 16.59 -5.87 19.79
N LEU A 16 16.17 -4.83 19.06
CA LEU A 16 14.77 -4.60 18.70
C LEU A 16 14.17 -5.81 17.96
N PHE A 17 14.94 -6.43 17.09
CA PHE A 17 14.50 -7.62 16.39
C PHE A 17 14.53 -8.86 17.28
N LYS A 18 15.61 -9.05 18.04
CA LYS A 18 15.81 -10.25 18.88
C LYS A 18 14.82 -10.29 20.04
N GLU A 19 14.69 -9.20 20.81
CA GLU A 19 13.87 -9.15 22.01
C GLU A 19 12.36 -9.15 21.69
N LYS A 20 11.97 -8.51 20.57
CA LYS A 20 10.57 -8.51 20.10
C LYS A 20 10.20 -9.72 19.23
N GLY A 21 11.15 -10.61 18.94
CA GLY A 21 10.93 -11.77 18.07
C GLY A 21 10.45 -11.39 16.66
N ILE A 22 10.98 -10.28 16.12
CA ILE A 22 10.56 -9.77 14.82
C ILE A 22 11.46 -10.35 13.74
N HIS A 23 10.84 -10.97 12.74
CA HIS A 23 11.50 -11.52 11.56
C HIS A 23 10.88 -10.98 10.29
N TYR A 24 11.69 -10.84 9.25
CA TYR A 24 11.22 -10.57 7.89
C TYR A 24 10.49 -11.80 7.34
N ASP A 25 9.46 -11.58 6.54
CA ASP A 25 8.76 -12.66 5.88
C ASP A 25 9.48 -13.02 4.57
N GLU A 26 10.19 -14.13 4.57
CA GLU A 26 10.98 -14.62 3.42
C GLU A 26 10.11 -14.97 2.20
N THR A 27 8.80 -15.10 2.38
CA THR A 27 7.86 -15.36 1.28
C THR A 27 7.48 -14.09 0.50
N MET A 28 7.73 -12.91 1.06
CA MET A 28 7.48 -11.61 0.43
C MET A 28 8.67 -11.18 -0.43
N LEU A 29 8.38 -10.72 -1.65
CA LEU A 29 9.38 -10.07 -2.50
C LEU A 29 9.25 -8.54 -2.51
N PHE A 30 8.06 -8.03 -2.22
CA PHE A 30 7.74 -6.61 -2.13
C PHE A 30 7.12 -6.31 -0.76
N GLY A 31 7.45 -5.15 -0.20
CA GLY A 31 6.92 -4.70 1.08
C GLY A 31 7.48 -5.43 2.30
N ASP A 32 8.45 -6.33 2.11
CA ASP A 32 9.10 -7.09 3.18
C ASP A 32 9.69 -6.17 4.25
N ASP A 33 10.47 -5.17 3.87
CA ASP A 33 11.04 -4.20 4.81
C ASP A 33 9.97 -3.36 5.52
N ALA A 34 8.91 -2.94 4.85
CA ALA A 34 7.82 -2.22 5.48
C ALA A 34 6.96 -3.10 6.41
N SER A 35 6.88 -4.40 6.15
CA SER A 35 6.05 -5.34 6.92
C SER A 35 6.42 -5.43 8.40
N VAL A 36 7.66 -5.15 8.77
CA VAL A 36 8.16 -5.25 10.16
C VAL A 36 8.26 -3.90 10.87
N LEU A 37 8.36 -2.78 10.14
CA LEU A 37 8.75 -1.49 10.71
C LEU A 37 7.77 -0.97 11.77
N HIS A 38 6.48 -1.21 11.62
CA HIS A 38 5.48 -0.79 12.59
C HIS A 38 5.67 -1.47 13.96
N ARG A 39 6.12 -2.73 13.98
CA ARG A 39 6.45 -3.48 15.20
C ARG A 39 7.81 -3.07 15.77
N VAL A 40 8.78 -2.84 14.90
CA VAL A 40 10.13 -2.42 15.33
C VAL A 40 10.08 -1.07 16.03
N PHE A 41 9.35 -0.10 15.47
CA PHE A 41 9.30 1.26 16.00
C PHE A 41 8.32 1.46 17.16
N GLU A 42 7.45 0.49 17.44
CA GLU A 42 6.48 0.65 18.53
C GLU A 42 7.15 0.81 19.89
N GLY A 43 6.88 1.95 20.54
CA GLY A 43 7.44 2.29 21.83
C GLY A 43 8.89 2.77 21.80
N GLU A 44 9.52 2.84 20.63
CA GLU A 44 10.94 3.20 20.50
C GLU A 44 11.16 4.69 20.27
N ARG A 45 12.29 5.17 20.74
CA ARG A 45 12.78 6.52 20.42
C ARG A 45 13.58 6.48 19.14
N CYS A 46 13.18 7.33 18.18
CA CYS A 46 13.84 7.45 16.90
C CYS A 46 14.43 8.85 16.73
N ASN A 47 15.65 8.91 16.21
CA ASN A 47 16.28 10.15 15.80
C ASN A 47 16.40 10.21 14.27
N CYS A 48 16.37 11.42 13.72
CA CYS A 48 16.60 11.66 12.31
C CYS A 48 17.94 12.36 12.12
N LEU A 49 18.75 11.86 11.21
CA LEU A 49 19.92 12.57 10.70
C LEU A 49 19.55 13.30 9.41
N THR A 50 20.02 14.53 9.27
CA THR A 50 19.78 15.36 8.07
C THR A 50 20.89 15.20 7.04
N ASP A 51 21.99 14.55 7.42
CA ASP A 51 23.12 14.31 6.55
C ASP A 51 22.78 13.28 5.46
N VAL A 52 23.32 13.47 4.28
CA VAL A 52 23.18 12.53 3.16
C VAL A 52 24.19 11.39 3.33
N LEU A 53 23.75 10.32 3.98
CA LEU A 53 24.59 9.16 4.30
C LEU A 53 24.39 7.97 3.35
N TYR A 54 23.36 8.00 2.49
CA TYR A 54 23.03 6.91 1.59
C TYR A 54 22.72 7.42 0.19
N HIS A 55 23.37 6.83 -0.82
CA HIS A 55 23.15 7.15 -2.23
C HIS A 55 22.39 6.00 -2.92
N TYR A 56 21.11 6.21 -3.19
CA TYR A 56 20.31 5.24 -3.94
C TYR A 56 20.63 5.29 -5.43
N ARG A 57 21.20 4.22 -5.96
CA ARG A 57 21.53 4.12 -7.40
C ARG A 57 20.38 3.48 -8.18
N THR A 58 19.87 4.20 -9.16
CA THR A 58 18.90 3.62 -10.11
C THR A 58 19.65 2.89 -11.22
N ARG A 59 19.25 1.66 -11.52
CA ARG A 59 19.84 0.82 -12.57
C ARG A 59 18.72 0.24 -13.45
N ALA A 60 19.03 -0.02 -14.71
CA ALA A 60 18.15 -0.78 -15.57
C ALA A 60 17.94 -2.20 -15.01
N GLY A 61 16.71 -2.71 -15.09
CA GLY A 61 16.38 -4.06 -14.61
C GLY A 61 16.20 -4.20 -13.09
N GLN A 62 16.16 -3.09 -12.34
CA GLN A 62 15.78 -3.14 -10.94
C GLN A 62 14.31 -3.58 -10.78
N ILE A 63 14.02 -4.29 -9.68
CA ILE A 63 12.66 -4.71 -9.30
C ILE A 63 11.68 -3.51 -9.28
N THR A 64 12.16 -2.34 -8.80
CA THR A 64 11.36 -1.11 -8.69
C THR A 64 11.11 -0.40 -10.02
N THR A 65 11.86 -0.71 -11.07
CA THR A 65 11.75 -0.11 -12.41
C THR A 65 11.08 -1.05 -13.44
N ALA A 66 10.95 -2.32 -13.13
CA ALA A 66 10.13 -3.25 -13.90
C ALA A 66 8.66 -2.85 -13.82
N GLY A 67 7.88 -2.99 -14.87
CA GLY A 67 6.45 -2.64 -14.90
C GLY A 67 5.66 -3.06 -13.65
N PHE A 68 4.50 -3.68 -13.78
CA PHE A 68 3.77 -4.22 -12.62
C PHE A 68 4.01 -5.75 -12.51
N PRO A 69 5.02 -6.21 -11.77
CA PRO A 69 5.26 -7.65 -11.62
C PRO A 69 4.16 -8.30 -10.76
N PRO A 70 3.77 -9.55 -11.03
CA PRO A 70 2.69 -10.23 -10.31
C PRO A 70 2.87 -10.28 -8.79
N ARG A 71 4.11 -10.35 -8.30
CA ARG A 71 4.41 -10.37 -6.86
C ARG A 71 4.28 -9.00 -6.18
N LYS A 72 4.08 -7.91 -6.93
CA LYS A 72 3.81 -6.59 -6.36
C LYS A 72 2.54 -6.58 -5.49
N THR A 73 1.63 -7.52 -5.71
CA THR A 73 0.45 -7.72 -4.86
C THR A 73 0.78 -8.12 -3.42
N ASP A 74 2.02 -8.53 -3.11
CA ASP A 74 2.48 -8.83 -1.74
C ASP A 74 2.35 -7.59 -0.84
N ASP A 75 2.52 -6.37 -1.38
CA ASP A 75 2.31 -5.12 -0.65
C ASP A 75 0.87 -5.01 -0.07
N LEU A 76 -0.14 -5.58 -0.74
CA LEU A 76 -1.52 -5.57 -0.22
C LEU A 76 -1.63 -6.38 1.08
N ARG A 77 -0.90 -7.49 1.19
CA ARG A 77 -0.83 -8.27 2.43
C ARG A 77 -0.21 -7.45 3.55
N MET A 78 0.91 -6.80 3.29
CA MET A 78 1.60 -5.95 4.25
C MET A 78 0.71 -4.82 4.77
N TYR A 79 0.02 -4.09 3.90
CA TYR A 79 -0.90 -3.02 4.33
C TYR A 79 -2.11 -3.56 5.10
N TRP A 80 -2.58 -4.76 4.79
CA TRP A 80 -3.63 -5.42 5.56
C TRP A 80 -3.16 -5.81 6.96
N GLU A 81 -1.95 -6.32 7.09
CA GLU A 81 -1.32 -6.62 8.39
C GLU A 81 -1.16 -5.35 9.24
N TRP A 82 -0.81 -4.21 8.65
CA TRP A 82 -0.80 -2.93 9.35
C TRP A 82 -2.18 -2.53 9.87
N LEU A 83 -3.22 -2.68 9.06
CA LEU A 83 -4.60 -2.42 9.47
C LEU A 83 -4.98 -3.25 10.69
N GLN A 84 -4.75 -4.57 10.63
CA GLN A 84 -5.03 -5.48 11.74
C GLN A 84 -4.22 -5.12 12.98
N TYR A 85 -2.96 -4.76 12.80
CA TYR A 85 -2.09 -4.37 13.90
C TYR A 85 -2.59 -3.13 14.63
N PHE A 86 -2.95 -2.08 13.92
CA PHE A 86 -3.40 -0.83 14.52
C PHE A 86 -4.84 -0.90 15.04
N SER A 87 -5.73 -1.67 14.41
CA SER A 87 -7.11 -1.85 14.87
C SER A 87 -7.19 -2.51 16.26
N ALA A 88 -6.22 -3.35 16.58
CA ALA A 88 -6.16 -4.06 17.87
C ALA A 88 -5.51 -3.25 19.01
N ARG A 89 -5.10 -1.99 18.76
CA ARG A 89 -4.31 -1.21 19.74
C ARG A 89 -4.98 0.11 20.11
N PRO A 90 -5.42 0.25 21.37
CA PRO A 90 -5.94 1.52 21.89
C PRO A 90 -4.90 2.66 21.74
N GLY A 91 -5.37 3.86 21.41
CA GLY A 91 -4.52 5.03 21.23
C GLY A 91 -3.75 5.04 19.90
N ARG A 92 -4.13 4.18 18.96
CA ARG A 92 -3.55 4.11 17.60
C ARG A 92 -4.58 4.37 16.49
N GLU A 93 -5.69 5.02 16.82
CA GLU A 93 -6.81 5.28 15.92
C GLU A 93 -6.38 6.09 14.69
N GLU A 94 -5.47 7.06 14.86
CA GLU A 94 -4.93 7.84 13.75
C GLU A 94 -4.10 6.99 12.78
N TYR A 95 -3.29 6.08 13.31
CA TYR A 95 -2.50 5.17 12.47
C TYR A 95 -3.39 4.16 11.75
N TYR A 96 -4.45 3.69 12.40
CA TYR A 96 -5.46 2.85 11.77
C TYR A 96 -6.13 3.58 10.60
N GLU A 97 -6.59 4.82 10.82
CA GLU A 97 -7.22 5.63 9.77
C GLU A 97 -6.26 5.84 8.57
N TRP A 98 -4.97 6.13 8.84
CA TRP A 98 -3.97 6.21 7.79
C TRP A 98 -3.76 4.88 7.05
N ALA A 99 -3.78 3.75 7.75
CA ALA A 99 -3.65 2.43 7.15
C ALA A 99 -4.86 2.10 6.26
N VAL A 100 -6.08 2.47 6.66
CA VAL A 100 -7.31 2.36 5.86
C VAL A 100 -7.17 3.12 4.54
N VAL A 101 -6.80 4.40 4.63
CA VAL A 101 -6.61 5.26 3.44
C VAL A 101 -5.54 4.69 2.53
N ARG A 102 -4.44 4.22 3.11
CA ARG A 102 -3.32 3.68 2.34
C ARG A 102 -3.68 2.38 1.65
N TYR A 103 -4.38 1.47 2.35
CA TYR A 103 -4.83 0.21 1.76
C TYR A 103 -5.74 0.44 0.55
N TRP A 104 -6.74 1.31 0.68
CA TRP A 104 -7.61 1.70 -0.44
C TRP A 104 -6.83 2.24 -1.63
N ARG A 105 -5.95 3.23 -1.41
CA ARG A 105 -5.21 3.89 -2.49
C ARG A 105 -4.28 2.94 -3.21
N ILE A 106 -3.55 2.11 -2.47
CA ILE A 106 -2.63 1.11 -3.03
C ILE A 106 -3.40 0.04 -3.79
N PHE A 107 -4.52 -0.45 -3.25
CA PHE A 107 -5.35 -1.43 -3.93
C PHE A 107 -5.82 -0.91 -5.30
N TYR A 108 -6.41 0.28 -5.31
CA TYR A 108 -6.90 0.90 -6.54
C TYR A 108 -5.76 1.19 -7.53
N GLN A 109 -4.64 1.72 -7.04
CA GLN A 109 -3.45 1.98 -7.85
C GLN A 109 -2.93 0.70 -8.51
N PHE A 110 -2.83 -0.39 -7.75
CA PHE A 110 -2.31 -1.67 -8.25
C PHE A 110 -3.25 -2.31 -9.27
N TRP A 111 -4.55 -2.19 -9.05
CA TRP A 111 -5.54 -2.59 -10.05
C TRP A 111 -5.31 -1.87 -11.38
N CYS A 112 -5.20 -0.55 -11.33
CA CYS A 112 -4.95 0.27 -12.53
C CYS A 112 -3.60 -0.05 -13.21
N GLN A 113 -2.55 -0.24 -12.41
CA GLN A 113 -1.21 -0.56 -12.94
C GLN A 113 -1.16 -1.95 -13.57
N SER A 114 -1.82 -2.94 -12.97
CA SER A 114 -1.87 -4.29 -13.54
C SER A 114 -2.66 -4.36 -14.85
N ASP A 115 -3.72 -3.57 -14.97
CA ASP A 115 -4.46 -3.44 -16.22
C ASP A 115 -3.60 -2.76 -17.31
N ALA A 116 -2.94 -1.66 -16.97
CA ALA A 116 -2.04 -0.95 -17.87
C ALA A 116 -0.85 -1.83 -18.35
N ALA A 117 -0.41 -2.76 -17.49
CA ALA A 117 0.63 -3.74 -17.82
C ALA A 117 0.09 -4.98 -18.58
N GLY A 118 -1.23 -5.10 -18.74
CA GLY A 118 -1.86 -6.23 -19.44
C GLY A 118 -1.97 -7.52 -18.64
N ASN A 119 -1.59 -7.53 -17.36
CA ASN A 119 -1.59 -8.72 -16.50
C ASN A 119 -2.75 -8.79 -15.51
N LEU A 120 -3.70 -7.85 -15.55
CA LEU A 120 -4.88 -7.85 -14.68
C LEU A 120 -5.71 -9.15 -14.78
N PRO A 121 -5.96 -9.76 -15.98
CA PRO A 121 -6.72 -11.00 -16.04
C PRO A 121 -6.11 -12.13 -15.20
N GLU A 122 -4.78 -12.27 -15.23
CA GLU A 122 -4.04 -13.26 -14.44
C GLU A 122 -4.09 -12.95 -12.93
N LEU A 123 -3.96 -11.66 -12.57
CA LEU A 123 -3.90 -11.21 -11.18
C LEU A 123 -5.27 -11.02 -10.53
N LYS A 124 -6.34 -11.02 -11.31
CA LYS A 124 -7.70 -10.81 -10.81
C LYS A 124 -8.08 -11.72 -9.64
N PRO A 125 -7.76 -13.03 -9.61
CA PRO A 125 -8.05 -13.87 -8.45
C PRO A 125 -7.37 -13.37 -7.16
N LYS A 126 -6.12 -12.89 -7.23
CA LYS A 126 -5.40 -12.33 -6.09
C LYS A 126 -6.06 -11.03 -5.61
N PHE A 127 -6.40 -10.13 -6.53
CA PHE A 127 -7.13 -8.92 -6.18
C PHE A 127 -8.49 -9.23 -5.53
N MET A 128 -9.22 -10.20 -6.04
CA MET A 128 -10.51 -10.57 -5.46
C MET A 128 -10.39 -11.20 -4.07
N ALA A 129 -9.28 -11.89 -3.77
CA ALA A 129 -9.00 -12.35 -2.42
C ALA A 129 -8.80 -11.16 -1.44
N HIS A 130 -8.07 -10.13 -1.87
CA HIS A 130 -7.88 -8.91 -1.07
C HIS A 130 -9.10 -7.99 -1.07
N LYS A 131 -9.98 -8.08 -2.07
CA LYS A 131 -11.21 -7.28 -2.13
C LYS A 131 -12.13 -7.53 -0.94
N LYS A 132 -12.16 -8.74 -0.40
CA LYS A 132 -12.91 -9.04 0.83
C LYS A 132 -12.50 -8.14 2.00
N HIS A 133 -11.20 -7.87 2.11
CA HIS A 133 -10.67 -6.96 3.12
C HIS A 133 -11.10 -5.52 2.84
N LEU A 134 -11.04 -5.10 1.57
CA LEU A 134 -11.48 -3.78 1.16
C LEU A 134 -12.97 -3.57 1.43
N ASP A 135 -13.82 -4.56 1.16
CA ASP A 135 -15.25 -4.52 1.43
C ASP A 135 -15.52 -4.40 2.95
N ALA A 136 -14.75 -5.10 3.78
CA ALA A 136 -14.88 -5.06 5.23
C ALA A 136 -14.56 -3.67 5.82
N ILE A 137 -13.61 -2.94 5.25
CA ILE A 137 -13.22 -1.60 5.71
C ILE A 137 -13.91 -0.46 4.95
N LEU A 138 -14.85 -0.76 4.06
CA LEU A 138 -15.56 0.27 3.30
C LEU A 138 -16.24 1.32 4.20
N PRO A 139 -16.89 0.97 5.32
CA PRO A 139 -17.43 1.96 6.25
C PRO A 139 -16.37 2.95 6.77
N ASP A 140 -15.17 2.44 7.09
CA ASP A 140 -14.06 3.26 7.57
C ASP A 140 -13.52 4.18 6.47
N ILE A 141 -13.45 3.71 5.22
CA ILE A 141 -13.11 4.52 4.06
C ILE A 141 -14.11 5.67 3.88
N LEU A 142 -15.40 5.39 3.99
CA LEU A 142 -16.46 6.38 3.80
C LEU A 142 -16.49 7.41 4.93
N SER A 143 -16.18 7.03 6.16
CA SER A 143 -16.12 7.92 7.32
C SER A 143 -14.81 8.70 7.43
N SER A 144 -13.73 8.25 6.77
CA SER A 144 -12.40 8.86 6.89
C SER A 144 -12.40 10.37 6.60
N ARG A 145 -11.80 11.15 7.49
CA ARG A 145 -11.57 12.60 7.30
C ARG A 145 -10.42 12.90 6.33
N HIS A 146 -9.58 11.93 6.03
CA HIS A 146 -8.41 12.08 5.16
C HIS A 146 -8.70 11.78 3.68
N LEU A 147 -9.93 11.40 3.34
CA LEU A 147 -10.34 11.14 1.96
C LEU A 147 -11.36 12.18 1.47
N PRO A 148 -11.11 12.81 0.30
CA PRO A 148 -12.10 13.67 -0.33
C PRO A 148 -13.31 12.85 -0.81
N LEU A 149 -14.46 13.50 -0.91
CA LEU A 149 -15.73 12.86 -1.30
C LEU A 149 -15.62 12.05 -2.60
N GLY A 150 -14.89 12.58 -3.59
CA GLY A 150 -14.70 11.88 -4.86
C GLY A 150 -13.95 10.54 -4.73
N GLU A 151 -12.97 10.42 -3.79
CA GLU A 151 -12.31 9.15 -3.51
C GLU A 151 -13.23 8.18 -2.77
N LYS A 152 -14.05 8.67 -1.84
CA LYS A 152 -15.05 7.86 -1.13
C LYS A 152 -16.08 7.27 -2.07
N LEU A 153 -16.63 8.09 -2.97
CA LEU A 153 -17.58 7.62 -3.99
C LEU A 153 -16.93 6.60 -4.94
N ARG A 154 -15.67 6.82 -5.32
CA ARG A 154 -14.92 5.89 -6.14
C ARG A 154 -14.70 4.56 -5.42
N ALA A 155 -14.39 4.59 -4.12
CA ALA A 155 -14.23 3.39 -3.32
C ALA A 155 -15.54 2.60 -3.23
N ALA A 156 -16.65 3.26 -2.96
CA ALA A 156 -17.98 2.64 -2.91
C ALA A 156 -18.35 1.99 -4.26
N ALA A 157 -18.18 2.72 -5.36
CA ALA A 157 -18.45 2.20 -6.70
C ALA A 157 -17.51 1.02 -7.04
N PHE A 158 -16.24 1.11 -6.67
CA PHE A 158 -15.26 0.05 -6.89
C PHE A 158 -15.58 -1.21 -6.07
N CYS A 159 -15.98 -1.07 -4.83
CA CYS A 159 -16.44 -2.21 -4.01
C CYS A 159 -17.68 -2.87 -4.60
N ALA A 160 -18.62 -2.08 -5.13
CA ALA A 160 -19.80 -2.62 -5.81
C ALA A 160 -19.43 -3.36 -7.12
N SER A 161 -18.57 -2.80 -7.94
CA SER A 161 -18.10 -3.43 -9.18
C SER A 161 -16.76 -2.87 -9.67
N PRO A 162 -15.64 -3.52 -9.37
CA PRO A 162 -14.31 -3.08 -9.81
C PRO A 162 -14.21 -2.90 -11.33
N THR A 163 -14.75 -3.84 -12.08
CA THR A 163 -14.66 -3.84 -13.56
C THR A 163 -15.43 -2.67 -14.17
N LEU A 164 -16.65 -2.41 -13.70
CA LEU A 164 -17.47 -1.31 -14.22
C LEU A 164 -16.87 0.05 -13.84
N THR A 165 -16.44 0.19 -12.60
CA THR A 165 -15.87 1.46 -12.09
C THR A 165 -14.59 1.81 -12.84
N TYR A 166 -13.70 0.85 -13.02
CA TYR A 166 -12.47 1.08 -13.76
C TYR A 166 -12.72 1.31 -15.25
N GLY A 167 -13.60 0.51 -15.86
CA GLY A 167 -13.99 0.66 -17.28
C GLY A 167 -14.56 2.05 -17.58
N ALA A 168 -15.43 2.58 -16.73
CA ALA A 168 -15.98 3.92 -16.85
C ALA A 168 -14.89 5.01 -16.73
N ALA A 169 -14.00 4.89 -15.73
CA ALA A 169 -12.90 5.84 -15.55
C ALA A 169 -11.91 5.83 -16.71
N ALA A 170 -11.57 4.65 -17.24
CA ALA A 170 -10.70 4.50 -18.40
C ALA A 170 -11.34 5.06 -19.70
N ALA A 171 -12.64 4.85 -19.88
CA ALA A 171 -13.39 5.41 -21.01
C ALA A 171 -13.43 6.95 -20.93
N TRP A 172 -13.71 7.50 -19.75
CA TRP A 172 -13.69 8.93 -19.50
C TRP A 172 -12.33 9.56 -19.79
N GLY A 173 -11.26 8.96 -19.32
CA GLY A 173 -9.89 9.42 -19.58
C GLY A 173 -9.53 9.43 -21.08
N ARG A 174 -9.98 8.43 -21.86
CA ARG A 174 -9.79 8.39 -23.33
C ARG A 174 -10.55 9.51 -24.06
N LEU A 175 -11.79 9.78 -23.64
CA LEU A 175 -12.62 10.84 -24.25
C LEU A 175 -12.02 12.24 -24.01
N HIS A 176 -11.45 12.50 -22.83
CA HIS A 176 -10.87 13.80 -22.52
C HIS A 176 -9.49 14.02 -23.15
N LYS A 177 -8.69 12.96 -23.35
CA LYS A 177 -7.42 13.07 -24.10
C LYS A 177 -7.63 13.38 -25.59
N ARG A 178 -8.79 13.03 -26.16
CA ARG A 178 -9.15 13.34 -27.57
C ARG A 178 -9.59 14.79 -27.76
N LYS A 179 -10.07 15.50 -26.73
CA LYS A 179 -10.52 16.89 -26.81
C LYS A 179 -9.41 17.92 -26.59
N GLY A 180 -8.22 17.48 -26.21
CA GLY A 180 -7.04 18.35 -25.97
C GLY A 180 -5.99 18.31 -27.10
N LYS A 181 -6.36 17.76 -28.26
CA LYS A 181 -5.64 17.88 -29.52
C LYS A 181 -6.55 18.59 -30.51
#